data_5f6e1ba852edcdd66676aa65be5c5206
#
_entry.id   5f6e1ba852edcdd66676aa65be5c5206
#
_cell.length_a   1.000
_cell.length_b   1.000
_cell.length_c   1.000
_cell.angle_alpha   90.00
_cell.angle_beta   90.00
_cell.angle_gamma   90.00
#
_symmetry.space_group_name_H-M   'P 1'
#
loop_
_entity.id
_entity.type
_entity.pdbx_description
1 polymer ?
#
loop_
_entity_poly.entity_id
_entity_poly.type
_entity_poly.pdbx_seq_one_letter_code
_entity_poly.pdbx_strand_id
1 'polypeptide(L)'
;MDEASNAFEYIRTLELQHQKKKPTFSDLMDYLDIKARKEGIPLYGQFELTPLCNFDCKMCYTHLTREQMGDRELLSTEQWKKIIHDAWNAGMMSANLTGGECLTYPGFEEIYLYLRELGCEIVVLSNGALMDEKWIAFFQKHRPRMIQITLYGGDEETYYRVTGHRHFDKVIRHIKMAIEAKLPVAIAITPNKYMDEGIFQTIKLAKELGIYYNISGILTDPKEETGRSGQDHNLPVDGHVQILVYRNQLEGIETIPIPPEKLPPPGGPYHEWQGCGLTCKAGQSCFTVEWDGKLYACGSIREIWAEPVRIGFENAWNHVRQEALKYPVVPECIDCPYESVCTNCAAIKTQYAGKGRRPLLLCKQTQFLVQQGVMRIPDCR
;
A
#
# COMPACT_ATOMS: atom_id res chain seq x y z
N MET A 1 13.31 20.57 26.25
CA MET A 1 11.85 20.84 26.07
C MET A 1 11.19 19.50 26.11
N ASP A 2 10.13 19.36 26.88
CA ASP A 2 9.46 18.10 27.13
C ASP A 2 8.78 17.58 25.84
N GLU A 3 8.85 16.27 25.56
CA GLU A 3 8.27 15.65 24.34
C GLU A 3 6.76 15.92 24.19
N ALA A 4 6.04 16.01 25.31
CA ALA A 4 4.64 16.41 25.32
C ALA A 4 4.43 17.85 24.78
N SER A 5 5.36 18.76 25.05
CA SER A 5 5.32 20.13 24.54
C SER A 5 5.44 20.19 23.01
N ASN A 6 6.26 19.33 22.41
CA ASN A 6 6.43 19.28 20.94
C ASN A 6 5.18 18.75 20.22
N ALA A 7 4.50 17.74 20.78
CA ALA A 7 3.25 17.22 20.22
C ALA A 7 2.13 18.27 20.29
N PHE A 8 2.00 18.97 21.42
CA PHE A 8 1.03 20.05 21.58
C PHE A 8 1.32 21.22 20.64
N GLU A 9 2.58 21.57 20.43
CA GLU A 9 2.98 22.67 19.55
C GLU A 9 2.71 22.32 18.07
N TYR A 10 2.94 21.09 17.65
CA TYR A 10 2.59 20.61 16.31
C TYR A 10 1.06 20.61 16.09
N ILE A 11 0.29 20.06 17.03
CA ILE A 11 -1.18 20.08 16.99
C ILE A 11 -1.70 21.53 16.95
N ARG A 12 -1.13 22.42 17.75
CA ARG A 12 -1.48 23.85 17.75
C ARG A 12 -1.14 24.54 16.42
N THR A 13 -0.06 24.14 15.77
CA THR A 13 0.31 24.63 14.43
C THR A 13 -0.69 24.18 13.38
N LEU A 14 -1.15 22.92 13.44
CA LEU A 14 -2.22 22.40 12.59
C LEU A 14 -3.55 23.11 12.84
N GLU A 15 -3.92 23.38 14.10
CA GLU A 15 -5.13 24.15 14.43
C GLU A 15 -5.11 25.57 13.85
N LEU A 16 -3.95 26.21 13.82
CA LEU A 16 -3.75 27.53 13.22
C LEU A 16 -3.80 27.50 11.69
N GLN A 17 -3.26 26.44 11.07
CA GLN A 17 -3.26 26.26 9.62
C GLN A 17 -4.63 25.85 9.07
N HIS A 18 -5.42 25.08 9.81
CA HIS A 18 -6.71 24.53 9.39
C HIS A 18 -7.95 25.25 9.94
N GLN A 19 -7.85 26.53 10.28
CA GLN A 19 -8.99 27.35 10.70
C GLN A 19 -9.87 26.70 11.78
N LYS A 20 -9.29 26.35 12.94
CA LYS A 20 -10.02 25.88 14.14
C LYS A 20 -10.74 24.52 14.05
N LYS A 21 -10.34 23.59 13.20
CA LYS A 21 -10.79 22.21 13.31
C LYS A 21 -10.04 21.50 14.45
N LYS A 22 -10.78 20.75 15.28
CA LYS A 22 -10.16 19.89 16.29
C LYS A 22 -9.27 18.85 15.60
N PRO A 23 -8.08 18.55 16.16
CA PRO A 23 -7.20 17.51 15.62
C PRO A 23 -7.95 16.19 15.47
N THR A 24 -7.72 15.52 14.37
CA THR A 24 -8.28 14.21 14.07
C THR A 24 -7.30 13.11 14.45
N PHE A 25 -7.76 11.86 14.45
CA PHE A 25 -6.86 10.72 14.59
C PHE A 25 -5.82 10.67 13.45
N SER A 26 -6.19 11.10 12.25
CA SER A 26 -5.25 11.21 11.12
C SER A 26 -4.10 12.17 11.44
N ASP A 27 -4.40 13.35 12.00
CA ASP A 27 -3.37 14.33 12.34
C ASP A 27 -2.38 13.79 13.39
N LEU A 28 -2.87 12.97 14.33
CA LEU A 28 -2.00 12.26 15.29
C LEU A 28 -1.09 11.25 14.60
N MET A 29 -1.62 10.47 13.68
CA MET A 29 -0.83 9.46 12.94
C MET A 29 0.21 10.12 12.04
N ASP A 30 -0.09 11.28 11.44
CA ASP A 30 0.87 12.05 10.64
C ASP A 30 2.01 12.58 11.52
N TYR A 31 1.69 13.09 12.72
CA TYR A 31 2.71 13.49 13.69
C TYR A 31 3.61 12.32 14.11
N LEU A 32 3.02 11.17 14.42
CA LEU A 32 3.77 9.96 14.79
C LEU A 32 4.66 9.49 13.65
N ASP A 33 4.19 9.58 12.40
CA ASP A 33 4.99 9.21 11.23
C ASP A 33 6.19 10.13 11.04
N ILE A 34 6.00 11.45 11.16
CA ILE A 34 7.10 12.42 11.08
C ILE A 34 8.14 12.14 12.18
N LYS A 35 7.70 11.92 13.41
CA LYS A 35 8.57 11.56 14.53
C LYS A 35 9.30 10.25 14.26
N ALA A 36 8.58 9.21 13.84
CA ALA A 36 9.13 7.90 13.55
C ALA A 36 10.23 7.95 12.46
N ARG A 37 10.02 8.74 11.40
CA ARG A 37 11.05 8.94 10.36
C ARG A 37 12.29 9.63 10.91
N LYS A 38 12.14 10.67 11.74
CA LYS A 38 13.27 11.38 12.35
C LYS A 38 14.08 10.46 13.25
N GLU A 39 13.42 9.71 14.10
CA GLU A 39 14.04 8.83 15.10
C GLU A 39 14.40 7.45 14.59
N GLY A 40 13.94 7.07 13.39
CA GLY A 40 14.20 5.77 12.79
C GLY A 40 13.36 4.63 13.39
N ILE A 41 12.15 4.95 13.85
CA ILE A 41 11.23 3.97 14.44
C ILE A 41 10.47 3.24 13.32
N PRO A 42 10.45 1.89 13.29
CA PRO A 42 9.72 1.10 12.31
C PRO A 42 8.22 1.02 12.65
N LEU A 43 7.49 2.14 12.48
CA LEU A 43 6.11 2.31 12.96
C LEU A 43 5.11 1.37 12.28
N TYR A 44 5.32 1.06 10.98
CA TYR A 44 4.41 0.28 10.13
C TYR A 44 5.10 -0.96 9.57
N GLY A 45 4.62 -2.14 9.94
CA GLY A 45 5.09 -3.42 9.40
C GLY A 45 4.12 -3.99 8.35
N GLN A 46 4.63 -4.46 7.22
CA GLN A 46 3.90 -5.31 6.29
C GLN A 46 4.47 -6.72 6.36
N PHE A 47 3.61 -7.70 6.59
CA PHE A 47 3.98 -9.11 6.75
C PHE A 47 3.32 -9.93 5.64
N GLU A 48 4.13 -10.41 4.70
CA GLU A 48 3.70 -11.28 3.62
C GLU A 48 3.86 -12.73 4.06
N LEU A 49 2.82 -13.29 4.68
CA LEU A 49 2.87 -14.58 5.37
C LEU A 49 3.17 -15.76 4.43
N THR A 50 2.77 -15.64 3.17
CA THR A 50 2.94 -16.69 2.17
C THR A 50 2.93 -16.09 0.75
N PRO A 51 3.71 -16.61 -0.20
CA PRO A 51 3.59 -16.26 -1.61
C PRO A 51 2.48 -17.05 -2.31
N LEU A 52 1.96 -18.09 -1.65
CA LEU A 52 0.91 -18.93 -2.21
C LEU A 52 -0.43 -18.22 -2.21
N CYS A 53 -1.22 -18.46 -3.24
CA CYS A 53 -2.53 -17.88 -3.39
C CYS A 53 -3.52 -18.94 -3.94
N ASN A 54 -4.79 -18.78 -3.63
CA ASN A 54 -5.89 -19.52 -4.23
C ASN A 54 -6.36 -18.93 -5.58
N PHE A 55 -5.69 -17.85 -6.05
CA PHE A 55 -5.85 -17.24 -7.37
C PHE A 55 -4.54 -17.24 -8.14
N ASP A 56 -4.63 -17.09 -9.47
CA ASP A 56 -3.50 -16.93 -10.38
C ASP A 56 -3.66 -15.65 -11.24
N CYS A 57 -3.81 -14.52 -10.57
CA CYS A 57 -4.00 -13.23 -11.25
C CYS A 57 -2.83 -12.93 -12.20
N LYS A 58 -3.14 -12.59 -13.44
CA LYS A 58 -2.15 -12.38 -14.52
C LYS A 58 -1.12 -11.30 -14.21
N MET A 59 -1.52 -10.26 -13.46
CA MET A 59 -0.67 -9.11 -13.10
C MET A 59 -0.12 -9.22 -11.67
N CYS A 60 -0.24 -10.37 -11.00
CA CYS A 60 0.20 -10.51 -9.62
C CYS A 60 1.72 -10.37 -9.50
N TYR A 61 2.15 -9.50 -8.60
CA TYR A 61 3.57 -9.24 -8.36
C TYR A 61 4.17 -10.08 -7.21
N THR A 62 3.32 -10.78 -6.43
CA THR A 62 3.75 -11.53 -5.24
C THR A 62 3.60 -13.06 -5.41
N HIS A 63 2.58 -13.51 -6.15
CA HIS A 63 2.22 -14.94 -6.21
C HIS A 63 3.34 -15.79 -6.81
N LEU A 64 3.70 -16.85 -6.10
CA LEU A 64 4.56 -17.94 -6.55
C LEU A 64 3.82 -19.27 -6.44
N THR A 65 4.10 -20.18 -7.37
CA THR A 65 3.72 -21.59 -7.22
C THR A 65 4.69 -22.32 -6.28
N ARG A 66 4.32 -23.50 -5.80
CA ARG A 66 5.23 -24.36 -5.02
C ARG A 66 6.54 -24.67 -5.77
N GLU A 67 6.46 -24.87 -7.06
CA GLU A 67 7.63 -25.11 -7.91
C GLU A 67 8.54 -23.87 -7.98
N GLN A 68 7.98 -22.68 -8.13
CA GLN A 68 8.75 -21.43 -8.14
C GLN A 68 9.37 -21.08 -6.78
N MET A 69 8.81 -21.57 -5.69
CA MET A 69 9.46 -21.45 -4.38
C MET A 69 10.76 -22.24 -4.29
N GLY A 70 10.90 -23.33 -5.05
CA GLY A 70 12.04 -24.23 -4.96
C GLY A 70 12.16 -24.87 -3.58
N ASP A 71 13.40 -24.94 -3.05
CA ASP A 71 13.69 -25.48 -1.72
C ASP A 71 13.44 -24.51 -0.55
N ARG A 72 12.93 -23.30 -0.84
CA ARG A 72 12.63 -22.31 0.20
C ARG A 72 11.36 -22.69 0.97
N GLU A 73 11.42 -22.54 2.28
CA GLU A 73 10.31 -22.82 3.17
C GLU A 73 9.66 -21.51 3.67
N LEU A 74 8.38 -21.60 4.02
CA LEU A 74 7.69 -20.51 4.72
C LEU A 74 8.26 -20.38 6.14
N LEU A 75 8.33 -19.17 6.63
CA LEU A 75 8.58 -18.98 8.07
C LEU A 75 7.51 -19.71 8.88
N SER A 76 7.92 -20.36 9.97
CA SER A 76 7.02 -20.92 10.95
C SER A 76 6.30 -19.83 11.74
N THR A 77 5.18 -20.17 12.37
CA THR A 77 4.42 -19.24 13.24
C THR A 77 5.31 -18.67 14.36
N GLU A 78 6.19 -19.48 14.95
CA GLU A 78 7.11 -19.02 15.99
C GLU A 78 8.17 -18.04 15.47
N GLN A 79 8.67 -18.26 14.26
CA GLN A 79 9.59 -17.30 13.62
C GLN A 79 8.88 -15.96 13.32
N TRP A 80 7.64 -16.01 12.83
CA TRP A 80 6.82 -14.81 12.64
C TRP A 80 6.58 -14.07 13.95
N LYS A 81 6.16 -14.77 15.02
CA LYS A 81 5.96 -14.15 16.33
C LYS A 81 7.23 -13.49 16.85
N LYS A 82 8.39 -14.14 16.67
CA LYS A 82 9.67 -13.55 17.07
C LYS A 82 9.95 -12.24 16.33
N ILE A 83 9.84 -12.23 14.99
CA ILE A 83 10.06 -11.02 14.18
C ILE A 83 9.07 -9.91 14.57
N ILE A 84 7.79 -10.25 14.74
CA ILE A 84 6.74 -9.32 15.14
C ILE A 84 7.03 -8.74 16.53
N HIS A 85 7.44 -9.57 17.50
CA HIS A 85 7.78 -9.13 18.85
C HIS A 85 8.96 -8.17 18.84
N ASP A 86 10.01 -8.51 18.11
CA ASP A 86 11.20 -7.67 17.98
C ASP A 86 10.87 -6.34 17.29
N ALA A 87 10.01 -6.35 16.27
CA ALA A 87 9.52 -5.13 15.59
C ALA A 87 8.67 -4.26 16.54
N TRP A 88 7.80 -4.89 17.33
CA TRP A 88 6.99 -4.20 18.33
C TRP A 88 7.86 -3.55 19.41
N ASN A 89 8.88 -4.23 19.91
CA ASN A 89 9.86 -3.67 20.85
C ASN A 89 10.62 -2.48 20.24
N ALA A 90 10.84 -2.48 18.92
CA ALA A 90 11.45 -1.37 18.19
C ALA A 90 10.47 -0.21 17.88
N GLY A 91 9.18 -0.32 18.29
CA GLY A 91 8.18 0.74 18.18
C GLY A 91 7.11 0.54 17.12
N MET A 92 6.97 -0.67 16.53
CA MET A 92 5.89 -0.96 15.60
C MET A 92 4.52 -0.89 16.28
N MET A 93 3.60 -0.15 15.69
CA MET A 93 2.22 0.03 16.18
C MET A 93 1.17 -0.52 15.21
N SER A 94 1.49 -0.65 13.93
CA SER A 94 0.54 -1.08 12.89
C SER A 94 1.13 -2.19 12.04
N ALA A 95 0.33 -3.22 11.77
CA ALA A 95 0.70 -4.39 10.99
C ALA A 95 -0.29 -4.63 9.84
N ASN A 96 0.21 -4.73 8.62
CA ASN A 96 -0.54 -5.21 7.47
C ASN A 96 -0.24 -6.70 7.26
N LEU A 97 -1.26 -7.55 7.35
CA LEU A 97 -1.16 -8.96 7.03
C LEU A 97 -1.56 -9.19 5.57
N THR A 98 -0.65 -9.72 4.78
CA THR A 98 -0.78 -9.91 3.34
C THR A 98 -0.02 -11.15 2.86
N GLY A 99 0.24 -11.24 1.58
CA GLY A 99 0.97 -12.33 0.94
C GLY A 99 0.46 -12.54 -0.49
N GLY A 100 0.47 -13.76 -0.98
CA GLY A 100 -0.39 -14.15 -2.09
C GLY A 100 -1.84 -14.04 -1.64
N GLU A 101 -2.28 -14.96 -0.75
CA GLU A 101 -3.49 -14.81 0.04
C GLU A 101 -3.19 -15.17 1.49
N CYS A 102 -3.22 -14.19 2.38
CA CYS A 102 -2.81 -14.38 3.78
C CYS A 102 -3.65 -15.42 4.54
N LEU A 103 -4.94 -15.56 4.21
CA LEU A 103 -5.83 -16.54 4.82
C LEU A 103 -5.51 -18.00 4.44
N THR A 104 -4.62 -18.22 3.46
CA THR A 104 -4.10 -19.57 3.16
C THR A 104 -2.95 -19.99 4.06
N TYR A 105 -2.34 -19.05 4.80
CA TYR A 105 -1.25 -19.39 5.72
C TYR A 105 -1.82 -20.10 6.96
N PRO A 106 -1.36 -21.31 7.30
CA PRO A 106 -1.96 -22.12 8.39
C PRO A 106 -1.92 -21.44 9.76
N GLY A 107 -0.90 -20.65 10.03
CA GLY A 107 -0.72 -19.91 11.29
C GLY A 107 -1.36 -18.52 11.32
N PHE A 108 -2.19 -18.14 10.34
CA PHE A 108 -2.75 -16.77 10.24
C PHE A 108 -3.51 -16.37 11.52
N GLU A 109 -4.40 -17.23 12.02
CA GLU A 109 -5.21 -16.94 13.22
C GLU A 109 -4.32 -16.66 14.43
N GLU A 110 -3.27 -17.48 14.63
CA GLU A 110 -2.35 -17.36 15.74
C GLU A 110 -1.51 -16.08 15.66
N ILE A 111 -0.99 -15.74 14.48
CA ILE A 111 -0.25 -14.49 14.24
C ILE A 111 -1.15 -13.28 14.45
N TYR A 112 -2.38 -13.33 13.95
CA TYR A 112 -3.36 -12.26 14.12
C TYR A 112 -3.66 -12.00 15.60
N LEU A 113 -3.92 -13.06 16.39
CA LEU A 113 -4.21 -12.95 17.83
C LEU A 113 -2.98 -12.43 18.59
N TYR A 114 -1.79 -12.85 18.22
CA TYR A 114 -0.55 -12.36 18.83
C TYR A 114 -0.35 -10.86 18.60
N LEU A 115 -0.57 -10.36 17.39
CA LEU A 115 -0.54 -8.93 17.09
C LEU A 115 -1.56 -8.14 17.92
N ARG A 116 -2.73 -8.73 18.16
CA ARG A 116 -3.75 -8.13 19.03
C ARG A 116 -3.33 -8.08 20.49
N GLU A 117 -2.69 -9.12 21.00
CA GLU A 117 -2.13 -9.15 22.36
C GLU A 117 -1.09 -8.06 22.57
N LEU A 118 -0.28 -7.78 21.55
CA LEU A 118 0.68 -6.68 21.54
C LEU A 118 0.04 -5.29 21.39
N GLY A 119 -1.27 -5.20 21.15
CA GLY A 119 -1.99 -3.94 20.95
C GLY A 119 -1.77 -3.30 19.60
N CYS A 120 -1.27 -4.02 18.59
CA CYS A 120 -1.08 -3.49 17.25
C CYS A 120 -2.41 -3.24 16.53
N GLU A 121 -2.48 -2.17 15.75
CA GLU A 121 -3.50 -2.00 14.72
C GLU A 121 -3.27 -3.00 13.59
N ILE A 122 -4.30 -3.73 13.17
CA ILE A 122 -4.17 -4.76 12.13
C ILE A 122 -5.02 -4.41 10.92
N VAL A 123 -4.39 -4.43 9.75
CA VAL A 123 -5.04 -4.39 8.45
C VAL A 123 -4.86 -5.75 7.77
N VAL A 124 -5.94 -6.32 7.27
CA VAL A 124 -5.91 -7.59 6.52
C VAL A 124 -6.12 -7.28 5.05
N LEU A 125 -5.18 -7.70 4.20
CA LEU A 125 -5.25 -7.55 2.75
C LEU A 125 -5.57 -8.92 2.13
N SER A 126 -6.74 -9.06 1.49
CA SER A 126 -7.24 -10.34 0.99
C SER A 126 -7.89 -10.19 -0.38
N ASN A 127 -7.96 -11.28 -1.14
CA ASN A 127 -8.78 -11.39 -2.34
C ASN A 127 -10.27 -11.67 -2.04
N GLY A 128 -10.63 -11.90 -0.79
CA GLY A 128 -11.99 -12.08 -0.29
C GLY A 128 -12.62 -13.45 -0.55
N ALA A 129 -12.00 -14.33 -1.34
CA ALA A 129 -12.61 -15.61 -1.70
C ALA A 129 -12.67 -16.63 -0.54
N LEU A 130 -11.88 -16.44 0.50
CA LEU A 130 -11.87 -17.28 1.70
C LEU A 130 -12.60 -16.64 2.89
N MET A 131 -13.18 -15.45 2.74
CA MET A 131 -13.88 -14.68 3.78
C MET A 131 -15.28 -15.25 4.08
N ASP A 132 -15.36 -16.55 4.35
CA ASP A 132 -16.60 -17.25 4.69
C ASP A 132 -17.16 -16.88 6.09
N GLU A 133 -18.23 -17.54 6.49
CA GLU A 133 -18.91 -17.35 7.77
C GLU A 133 -17.97 -17.50 8.97
N LYS A 134 -17.01 -18.44 8.89
CA LYS A 134 -15.99 -18.66 9.93
C LYS A 134 -15.13 -17.43 10.13
N TRP A 135 -14.60 -16.87 9.04
CA TRP A 135 -13.75 -15.68 9.10
C TRP A 135 -14.53 -14.43 9.47
N ILE A 136 -15.78 -14.29 8.99
CA ILE A 136 -16.66 -13.20 9.43
C ILE A 136 -16.86 -13.23 10.94
N ALA A 137 -17.21 -14.40 11.52
CA ALA A 137 -17.37 -14.55 12.96
C ALA A 137 -16.06 -14.28 13.73
N PHE A 138 -14.93 -14.75 13.21
CA PHE A 138 -13.62 -14.48 13.79
C PHE A 138 -13.33 -12.98 13.86
N PHE A 139 -13.51 -12.24 12.76
CA PHE A 139 -13.26 -10.80 12.73
C PHE A 139 -14.32 -9.97 13.47
N GLN A 140 -15.52 -10.46 13.66
CA GLN A 140 -16.50 -9.84 14.57
C GLN A 140 -16.02 -9.90 16.03
N LYS A 141 -15.45 -11.03 16.45
CA LYS A 141 -14.91 -11.22 17.80
C LYS A 141 -13.58 -10.49 17.98
N HIS A 142 -12.74 -10.49 16.96
CA HIS A 142 -11.39 -9.95 16.97
C HIS A 142 -11.25 -8.86 15.89
N ARG A 143 -11.93 -7.73 16.11
CA ARG A 143 -12.12 -6.69 15.08
C ARG A 143 -10.79 -6.10 14.62
N PRO A 144 -10.47 -6.15 13.31
CA PRO A 144 -9.33 -5.43 12.74
C PRO A 144 -9.61 -3.93 12.60
N ARG A 145 -8.57 -3.16 12.33
CA ARG A 145 -8.74 -1.77 11.88
C ARG A 145 -9.42 -1.72 10.52
N MET A 146 -9.01 -2.59 9.58
CA MET A 146 -9.57 -2.64 8.23
C MET A 146 -9.35 -4.02 7.62
N ILE A 147 -10.32 -4.46 6.81
CA ILE A 147 -10.17 -5.56 5.87
C ILE A 147 -10.27 -4.96 4.47
N GLN A 148 -9.16 -4.96 3.74
CA GLN A 148 -9.14 -4.49 2.36
C GLN A 148 -9.27 -5.67 1.42
N ILE A 149 -10.33 -5.70 0.63
CA ILE A 149 -10.60 -6.75 -0.35
C ILE A 149 -10.31 -6.20 -1.74
N THR A 150 -9.50 -6.91 -2.53
CA THR A 150 -9.24 -6.51 -3.91
C THR A 150 -10.36 -7.01 -4.82
N LEU A 151 -11.03 -6.07 -5.50
CA LEU A 151 -12.08 -6.38 -6.47
C LEU A 151 -11.52 -6.33 -7.89
N TYR A 152 -11.51 -7.46 -8.56
CA TYR A 152 -10.86 -7.65 -9.86
C TYR A 152 -11.80 -7.51 -11.08
N GLY A 153 -13.07 -7.25 -10.87
CA GLY A 153 -14.06 -7.07 -11.92
C GLY A 153 -15.42 -6.67 -11.36
N GLY A 154 -16.26 -6.05 -12.17
CA GLY A 154 -17.65 -5.72 -11.86
C GLY A 154 -18.65 -6.80 -12.30
N ASP A 155 -18.18 -7.84 -12.95
CA ASP A 155 -18.91 -9.01 -13.44
C ASP A 155 -18.00 -10.24 -13.49
N GLU A 156 -18.63 -11.43 -13.67
CA GLU A 156 -17.92 -12.72 -13.68
C GLU A 156 -16.90 -12.84 -14.82
N GLU A 157 -17.18 -12.28 -15.99
CA GLU A 157 -16.30 -12.41 -17.16
C GLU A 157 -15.04 -11.55 -17.00
N THR A 158 -15.19 -10.30 -16.56
CA THR A 158 -14.06 -9.43 -16.25
C THR A 158 -13.23 -10.01 -15.10
N TYR A 159 -13.89 -10.53 -14.07
CA TYR A 159 -13.24 -11.18 -12.94
C TYR A 159 -12.40 -12.39 -13.37
N TYR A 160 -12.97 -13.26 -14.23
CA TYR A 160 -12.28 -14.43 -14.77
C TYR A 160 -11.09 -14.04 -15.66
N ARG A 161 -11.24 -13.04 -16.52
CA ARG A 161 -10.13 -12.56 -17.37
C ARG A 161 -8.91 -12.11 -16.57
N VAL A 162 -9.13 -11.49 -15.41
CA VAL A 162 -8.06 -11.00 -14.53
C VAL A 162 -7.47 -12.11 -13.67
N THR A 163 -8.32 -12.89 -13.01
CA THR A 163 -7.92 -13.82 -11.94
C THR A 163 -7.72 -15.26 -12.38
N GLY A 164 -8.28 -15.65 -13.55
CA GLY A 164 -8.35 -17.04 -13.98
C GLY A 164 -9.43 -17.86 -13.25
N HIS A 165 -10.22 -17.25 -12.35
CA HIS A 165 -11.19 -17.94 -11.51
C HIS A 165 -12.59 -17.33 -11.60
N ARG A 166 -13.63 -18.18 -11.63
CA ARG A 166 -15.04 -17.79 -11.62
C ARG A 166 -15.55 -17.67 -10.19
N HIS A 167 -15.11 -16.62 -9.51
CA HIS A 167 -15.39 -16.40 -8.08
C HIS A 167 -16.03 -15.03 -7.80
N PHE A 168 -16.49 -14.33 -8.81
CA PHE A 168 -17.11 -13.02 -8.65
C PHE A 168 -18.28 -13.03 -7.67
N ASP A 169 -19.29 -13.85 -7.92
CA ASP A 169 -20.48 -13.93 -7.05
C ASP A 169 -20.13 -14.36 -5.63
N LYS A 170 -19.15 -15.25 -5.47
CA LYS A 170 -18.68 -15.70 -4.16
C LYS A 170 -18.05 -14.54 -3.38
N VAL A 171 -17.16 -13.78 -4.02
CA VAL A 171 -16.48 -12.64 -3.38
C VAL A 171 -17.46 -11.52 -3.05
N ILE A 172 -18.40 -11.20 -3.96
CA ILE A 172 -19.43 -10.20 -3.69
C ILE A 172 -20.33 -10.62 -2.51
N ARG A 173 -20.71 -11.90 -2.43
CA ARG A 173 -21.42 -12.42 -1.26
C ARG A 173 -20.63 -12.21 0.02
N HIS A 174 -19.34 -12.55 0.05
CA HIS A 174 -18.49 -12.38 1.22
C HIS A 174 -18.33 -10.91 1.61
N ILE A 175 -18.19 -10.01 0.64
CA ILE A 175 -18.15 -8.55 0.90
C ILE A 175 -19.45 -8.11 1.56
N LYS A 176 -20.61 -8.51 1.02
CA LYS A 176 -21.92 -8.16 1.59
C LYS A 176 -22.09 -8.71 2.99
N MET A 177 -21.72 -9.96 3.25
CA MET A 177 -21.72 -10.55 4.59
C MET A 177 -20.88 -9.74 5.58
N ALA A 178 -19.67 -9.31 5.15
CA ALA A 178 -18.80 -8.50 6.00
C ALA A 178 -19.38 -7.10 6.28
N ILE A 179 -20.07 -6.49 5.31
CA ILE A 179 -20.80 -5.22 5.49
C ILE A 179 -21.95 -5.40 6.47
N GLU A 180 -22.79 -6.43 6.31
CA GLU A 180 -23.90 -6.76 7.20
C GLU A 180 -23.43 -7.04 8.64
N ALA A 181 -22.27 -7.69 8.77
CA ALA A 181 -21.58 -7.92 10.04
C ALA A 181 -20.95 -6.64 10.62
N LYS A 182 -21.08 -5.49 9.95
CA LYS A 182 -20.49 -4.19 10.31
C LYS A 182 -18.98 -4.23 10.47
N LEU A 183 -18.29 -5.10 9.75
CA LEU A 183 -16.82 -5.12 9.72
C LEU A 183 -16.28 -3.89 8.97
N PRO A 184 -15.09 -3.40 9.32
CA PRO A 184 -14.46 -2.26 8.64
C PRO A 184 -13.86 -2.71 7.30
N VAL A 185 -14.72 -2.88 6.28
CA VAL A 185 -14.31 -3.33 4.94
C VAL A 185 -14.03 -2.15 4.02
N ALA A 186 -12.99 -2.30 3.21
CA ALA A 186 -12.66 -1.40 2.11
C ALA A 186 -12.39 -2.23 0.84
N ILE A 187 -12.60 -1.62 -0.33
CA ILE A 187 -12.29 -2.23 -1.62
C ILE A 187 -11.03 -1.59 -2.21
N ALA A 188 -10.12 -2.43 -2.69
CA ALA A 188 -9.04 -2.00 -3.58
C ALA A 188 -9.38 -2.40 -5.02
N ILE A 189 -9.24 -1.48 -5.95
CA ILE A 189 -9.36 -1.72 -7.39
C ILE A 189 -7.98 -1.51 -7.99
N THR A 190 -7.47 -2.52 -8.70
CA THR A 190 -6.16 -2.46 -9.37
C THR A 190 -6.37 -2.49 -10.89
N PRO A 191 -6.48 -1.31 -11.53
CA PRO A 191 -6.69 -1.22 -12.96
C PRO A 191 -5.59 -1.93 -13.74
N ASN A 192 -5.98 -2.71 -14.73
CA ASN A 192 -5.07 -3.43 -15.60
C ASN A 192 -5.72 -3.69 -16.98
N LYS A 193 -4.91 -3.99 -17.97
CA LYS A 193 -5.39 -4.15 -19.35
C LYS A 193 -6.43 -5.27 -19.56
N TYR A 194 -6.53 -6.22 -18.63
CA TYR A 194 -7.49 -7.33 -18.73
C TYR A 194 -8.90 -6.96 -18.25
N MET A 195 -9.03 -5.85 -17.52
CA MET A 195 -10.34 -5.35 -17.11
C MET A 195 -11.09 -4.67 -18.25
N ASP A 196 -10.35 -4.10 -19.21
CA ASP A 196 -10.94 -3.39 -20.34
C ASP A 196 -12.03 -2.40 -19.89
N GLU A 197 -13.16 -2.29 -20.58
CA GLU A 197 -14.28 -1.44 -20.17
C GLU A 197 -14.97 -1.91 -18.87
N GLY A 198 -14.80 -3.16 -18.46
CA GLY A 198 -15.30 -3.69 -17.20
C GLY A 198 -14.77 -2.98 -15.96
N ILE A 199 -13.70 -2.18 -16.08
CA ILE A 199 -13.20 -1.32 -15.00
C ILE A 199 -14.25 -0.30 -14.52
N PHE A 200 -15.01 0.29 -15.43
CA PHE A 200 -16.04 1.27 -15.09
C PHE A 200 -17.20 0.62 -14.33
N GLN A 201 -17.57 -0.59 -14.70
CA GLN A 201 -18.58 -1.38 -13.97
C GLN A 201 -18.06 -1.75 -12.57
N THR A 202 -16.76 -2.09 -12.45
CA THR A 202 -16.13 -2.39 -11.16
C THR A 202 -16.17 -1.19 -10.21
N ILE A 203 -15.86 0.01 -10.71
CA ILE A 203 -15.91 1.24 -9.90
C ILE A 203 -17.36 1.57 -9.49
N LYS A 204 -18.30 1.42 -10.41
CA LYS A 204 -19.73 1.63 -10.12
C LYS A 204 -20.21 0.68 -9.05
N LEU A 205 -19.89 -0.61 -9.15
CA LEU A 205 -20.25 -1.63 -8.15
C LEU A 205 -19.64 -1.31 -6.78
N ALA A 206 -18.35 -0.91 -6.73
CA ALA A 206 -17.70 -0.53 -5.49
C ALA A 206 -18.40 0.64 -4.80
N LYS A 207 -18.83 1.65 -5.56
CA LYS A 207 -19.65 2.75 -5.04
C LYS A 207 -21.01 2.29 -4.54
N GLU A 208 -21.70 1.43 -5.29
CA GLU A 208 -23.04 0.89 -4.93
C GLU A 208 -23.01 0.07 -3.64
N LEU A 209 -21.87 -0.56 -3.31
CA LEU A 209 -21.69 -1.27 -2.04
C LEU A 209 -21.63 -0.31 -0.82
N GLY A 210 -21.49 0.99 -1.04
CA GLY A 210 -21.56 2.01 0.01
C GLY A 210 -20.41 2.00 1.01
N ILE A 211 -19.26 1.40 0.66
CA ILE A 211 -18.06 1.35 1.50
C ILE A 211 -16.91 2.08 0.83
N TYR A 212 -15.89 2.41 1.61
CA TYR A 212 -14.69 3.05 1.06
C TYR A 212 -14.03 2.17 -0.01
N TYR A 213 -13.65 2.79 -1.11
CA TYR A 213 -12.83 2.13 -2.13
C TYR A 213 -11.70 3.04 -2.61
N ASN A 214 -10.59 2.43 -2.98
CA ASN A 214 -9.47 3.10 -3.63
C ASN A 214 -9.16 2.48 -4.99
N ILE A 215 -8.59 3.29 -5.86
CA ILE A 215 -8.10 2.86 -7.18
C ILE A 215 -6.58 2.99 -7.12
N SER A 216 -5.87 1.86 -7.24
CA SER A 216 -4.41 1.86 -7.27
C SER A 216 -3.88 2.48 -8.57
N GLY A 217 -2.64 2.93 -8.52
CA GLY A 217 -2.00 3.55 -9.67
C GLY A 217 -1.41 2.53 -10.64
N ILE A 218 -0.10 2.56 -10.77
CA ILE A 218 0.68 1.78 -11.73
C ILE A 218 1.06 0.43 -11.14
N LEU A 219 0.96 -0.63 -11.94
CA LEU A 219 1.44 -1.96 -11.59
C LEU A 219 2.97 -1.99 -11.59
N THR A 220 3.53 -2.69 -10.62
CA THR A 220 4.97 -2.95 -10.52
C THR A 220 5.30 -4.34 -11.07
N ASP A 221 6.56 -4.53 -11.45
CA ASP A 221 7.05 -5.83 -11.86
C ASP A 221 6.98 -6.85 -10.71
N PRO A 222 6.87 -8.14 -11.02
CA PRO A 222 6.94 -9.19 -10.02
C PRO A 222 8.20 -9.09 -9.17
N LYS A 223 8.09 -9.49 -7.93
CA LYS A 223 9.18 -9.51 -6.96
C LYS A 223 10.29 -10.49 -7.33
N GLU A 224 9.93 -11.53 -8.04
CA GLU A 224 10.83 -12.56 -8.52
C GLU A 224 10.69 -12.75 -10.03
N GLU A 225 11.68 -13.38 -10.67
CA GLU A 225 11.65 -13.69 -12.10
C GLU A 225 10.63 -14.79 -12.41
N THR A 226 9.38 -14.38 -12.54
CA THR A 226 8.26 -15.29 -12.87
C THR A 226 7.94 -15.33 -14.36
N GLY A 227 8.70 -14.61 -15.19
CA GLY A 227 8.40 -14.40 -16.60
C GLY A 227 7.22 -13.45 -16.87
N ARG A 228 6.66 -12.83 -15.82
CA ARG A 228 5.61 -11.81 -15.91
C ARG A 228 6.23 -10.43 -15.88
N SER A 229 5.62 -9.44 -16.53
CA SER A 229 6.01 -8.03 -16.42
C SER A 229 4.82 -7.21 -15.97
N GLY A 230 4.96 -6.48 -14.86
CA GLY A 230 3.93 -5.55 -14.40
C GLY A 230 3.68 -4.44 -15.43
N GLN A 231 4.73 -4.01 -16.12
CA GLN A 231 4.64 -2.97 -17.14
C GLN A 231 3.75 -3.39 -18.32
N ASP A 232 3.84 -4.65 -18.75
CA ASP A 232 3.03 -5.20 -19.85
C ASP A 232 1.54 -5.33 -19.50
N HIS A 233 1.19 -5.25 -18.21
CA HIS A 233 -0.17 -5.37 -17.71
C HIS A 233 -0.82 -4.03 -17.39
N ASN A 234 -0.07 -2.94 -17.42
CA ASN A 234 -0.60 -1.61 -17.18
C ASN A 234 -1.52 -1.13 -18.31
N LEU A 235 -2.42 -0.23 -17.94
CA LEU A 235 -3.17 0.57 -18.90
C LEU A 235 -2.27 1.64 -19.54
N PRO A 236 -2.58 2.10 -20.75
CA PRO A 236 -2.03 3.34 -21.28
C PRO A 236 -2.29 4.51 -20.33
N VAL A 237 -1.46 5.56 -20.39
CA VAL A 237 -1.56 6.74 -19.52
C VAL A 237 -2.93 7.39 -19.58
N ASP A 238 -3.46 7.58 -20.78
CA ASP A 238 -4.79 8.14 -21.02
C ASP A 238 -5.91 7.29 -20.42
N GLY A 239 -5.83 5.96 -20.56
CA GLY A 239 -6.79 5.03 -19.96
C GLY A 239 -6.84 5.17 -18.43
N HIS A 240 -5.69 5.26 -17.77
CA HIS A 240 -5.66 5.45 -16.31
C HIS A 240 -6.26 6.80 -15.89
N VAL A 241 -5.99 7.87 -16.65
CA VAL A 241 -6.58 9.18 -16.37
C VAL A 241 -8.09 9.17 -16.57
N GLN A 242 -8.59 8.53 -17.66
CA GLN A 242 -10.03 8.39 -17.91
C GLN A 242 -10.76 7.68 -16.76
N ILE A 243 -10.15 6.66 -16.17
CA ILE A 243 -10.69 5.96 -14.98
C ILE A 243 -10.88 6.93 -13.81
N LEU A 244 -9.89 7.78 -13.54
CA LEU A 244 -9.97 8.75 -12.45
C LEU A 244 -10.96 9.88 -12.74
N VAL A 245 -11.06 10.32 -14.00
CA VAL A 245 -12.10 11.27 -14.44
C VAL A 245 -13.49 10.66 -14.20
N TYR A 246 -13.71 9.42 -14.66
CA TYR A 246 -14.98 8.72 -14.44
C TYR A 246 -15.31 8.57 -12.95
N ARG A 247 -14.34 8.18 -12.11
CA ARG A 247 -14.50 8.11 -10.68
C ARG A 247 -14.97 9.44 -10.09
N ASN A 248 -14.31 10.56 -10.47
CA ASN A 248 -14.66 11.87 -9.98
C ASN A 248 -16.10 12.27 -10.40
N GLN A 249 -16.46 12.03 -11.66
CA GLN A 249 -17.84 12.27 -12.14
C GLN A 249 -18.85 11.44 -11.35
N LEU A 250 -18.55 10.17 -11.12
CA LEU A 250 -19.41 9.27 -10.34
C LEU A 250 -19.58 9.76 -8.89
N GLU A 251 -18.52 10.31 -8.28
CA GLU A 251 -18.53 10.84 -6.91
C GLU A 251 -19.05 12.28 -6.81
N GLY A 252 -19.39 12.92 -7.94
CA GLY A 252 -19.80 14.32 -7.96
C GLY A 252 -18.65 15.28 -7.61
N ILE A 253 -17.40 14.85 -7.80
CA ILE A 253 -16.21 15.68 -7.57
C ILE A 253 -15.97 16.50 -8.82
N GLU A 254 -15.99 17.82 -8.67
CA GLU A 254 -15.67 18.73 -9.77
C GLU A 254 -14.21 18.61 -10.18
N THR A 255 -13.97 18.53 -11.48
CA THR A 255 -12.62 18.46 -12.05
C THR A 255 -12.29 19.81 -12.68
N ILE A 256 -11.43 20.59 -12.02
CA ILE A 256 -11.00 21.90 -12.52
C ILE A 256 -9.52 21.79 -12.88
N PRO A 257 -9.15 21.96 -14.18
CA PRO A 257 -7.75 22.03 -14.58
C PRO A 257 -6.98 23.09 -13.78
N ILE A 258 -5.83 22.72 -13.26
CA ILE A 258 -5.00 23.63 -12.48
C ILE A 258 -3.80 24.00 -13.32
N PRO A 259 -3.58 25.29 -13.63
CA PRO A 259 -2.38 25.75 -14.29
C PRO A 259 -1.13 25.40 -13.46
N PRO A 260 -0.03 24.95 -14.07
CA PRO A 260 1.18 24.54 -13.35
C PRO A 260 1.69 25.57 -12.33
N GLU A 261 1.55 26.85 -12.63
CA GLU A 261 1.96 27.97 -11.76
C GLU A 261 1.08 28.15 -10.50
N LYS A 262 -0.06 27.46 -10.44
CA LYS A 262 -0.96 27.43 -9.28
C LYS A 262 -0.82 26.15 -8.45
N LEU A 263 0.04 25.22 -8.88
CA LEU A 263 0.35 24.04 -8.08
C LEU A 263 1.06 24.44 -6.78
N PRO A 264 0.86 23.70 -5.69
CA PRO A 264 1.65 23.89 -4.48
C PRO A 264 3.15 23.82 -4.83
N PRO A 265 4.00 24.62 -4.17
CA PRO A 265 5.43 24.54 -4.42
C PRO A 265 5.96 23.13 -4.15
N PRO A 266 7.04 22.71 -4.81
CA PRO A 266 7.74 21.47 -4.49
C PRO A 266 8.05 21.43 -3.00
N GLY A 267 7.85 20.28 -2.39
CA GLY A 267 8.35 20.09 -1.04
C GLY A 267 7.40 19.78 0.06
N GLY A 268 6.17 19.70 -0.04
CA GLY A 268 5.22 19.26 1.01
C GLY A 268 5.80 19.14 2.46
N PRO A 269 5.15 18.51 3.39
CA PRO A 269 5.64 18.35 4.77
C PRO A 269 6.95 17.55 4.90
N TYR A 270 7.39 16.93 3.83
CA TYR A 270 8.62 16.12 3.76
C TYR A 270 9.74 16.79 2.95
N HIS A 271 9.68 18.09 2.72
CA HIS A 271 10.68 18.84 1.94
C HIS A 271 12.11 18.68 2.47
N GLU A 272 12.27 18.67 3.79
CA GLU A 272 13.58 18.44 4.44
C GLU A 272 14.22 17.07 4.08
N TRP A 273 13.46 16.13 3.53
CA TRP A 273 13.94 14.79 3.11
C TRP A 273 14.24 14.71 1.61
N GLN A 274 13.94 15.75 0.85
CA GLN A 274 14.25 15.80 -0.57
C GLN A 274 15.76 15.79 -0.77
N GLY A 275 16.21 14.95 -1.68
CA GLY A 275 17.63 14.76 -1.93
C GLY A 275 18.33 13.76 -1.01
N CYS A 276 17.63 13.16 -0.05
CA CYS A 276 18.16 12.25 0.97
C CYS A 276 17.63 10.82 0.85
N GLY A 277 17.64 10.21 -0.33
CA GLY A 277 17.21 8.82 -0.51
C GLY A 277 15.72 8.68 -0.83
N LEU A 278 15.06 7.67 -0.23
CA LEU A 278 13.62 7.47 -0.42
C LEU A 278 12.81 8.57 0.28
N THR A 279 12.00 9.28 -0.47
CA THR A 279 11.15 10.38 0.06
C THR A 279 9.85 9.90 0.70
N CYS A 280 9.53 8.60 0.61
CA CYS A 280 8.34 7.98 1.21
C CYS A 280 8.66 7.32 2.55
N LYS A 281 7.70 6.62 3.16
CA LYS A 281 7.85 5.90 4.45
C LYS A 281 8.80 4.70 4.38
N ALA A 282 9.10 4.18 3.19
CA ALA A 282 9.89 2.97 2.97
C ALA A 282 11.31 3.07 3.57
N GLY A 283 11.65 2.16 4.47
CA GLY A 283 12.93 2.14 5.17
C GLY A 283 13.14 3.31 6.14
N GLN A 284 12.13 4.14 6.41
CA GLN A 284 12.19 5.25 7.35
C GLN A 284 11.25 5.07 8.55
N SER A 285 9.99 4.71 8.29
CA SER A 285 9.00 4.36 9.31
C SER A 285 8.18 3.12 8.92
N CYS A 286 8.42 2.56 7.73
CA CYS A 286 7.72 1.40 7.18
C CYS A 286 8.73 0.37 6.65
N PHE A 287 8.39 -0.90 6.81
CA PHE A 287 9.15 -2.05 6.31
C PHE A 287 8.22 -3.16 5.82
N THR A 288 8.77 -4.08 5.03
CA THR A 288 8.08 -5.31 4.61
C THR A 288 8.92 -6.52 5.00
N VAL A 289 8.34 -7.50 5.70
CA VAL A 289 8.93 -8.82 5.87
C VAL A 289 8.21 -9.80 4.96
N GLU A 290 8.97 -10.52 4.16
CA GLU A 290 8.45 -11.52 3.24
C GLU A 290 8.46 -12.93 3.85
N TRP A 291 7.76 -13.80 3.24
CA TRP A 291 7.49 -15.19 3.65
C TRP A 291 8.76 -16.03 3.88
N ASP A 292 9.89 -15.67 3.25
CA ASP A 292 11.21 -16.31 3.41
C ASP A 292 12.07 -15.64 4.51
N GLY A 293 11.51 -14.69 5.23
CA GLY A 293 12.14 -14.02 6.36
C GLY A 293 13.00 -12.81 6.02
N LYS A 294 13.05 -12.37 4.78
CA LYS A 294 13.76 -11.15 4.42
C LYS A 294 12.97 -9.90 4.76
N LEU A 295 13.63 -8.95 5.38
CA LEU A 295 13.12 -7.62 5.67
C LEU A 295 13.59 -6.65 4.59
N TYR A 296 12.65 -6.00 3.91
CA TYR A 296 12.88 -5.02 2.86
C TYR A 296 12.47 -3.61 3.31
N ALA A 297 13.10 -2.58 2.73
CA ALA A 297 12.62 -1.20 2.87
C ALA A 297 11.20 -1.04 2.31
N CYS A 298 10.93 -1.67 1.18
CA CYS A 298 9.65 -1.71 0.48
C CYS A 298 9.58 -2.99 -0.35
N GLY A 299 8.41 -3.63 -0.41
CA GLY A 299 8.23 -4.86 -1.20
C GLY A 299 8.53 -4.71 -2.70
N SER A 300 8.57 -3.48 -3.22
CA SER A 300 8.91 -3.20 -4.62
C SER A 300 10.35 -2.71 -4.84
N ILE A 301 11.15 -2.53 -3.78
CA ILE A 301 12.58 -2.19 -3.85
C ILE A 301 13.37 -3.41 -3.38
N ARG A 302 13.88 -4.17 -4.33
CA ARG A 302 14.46 -5.51 -4.07
C ARG A 302 15.91 -5.49 -3.61
N GLU A 303 16.63 -4.43 -3.87
CA GLU A 303 18.05 -4.29 -3.56
C GLU A 303 18.36 -3.87 -2.10
N ILE A 304 17.35 -3.40 -1.35
CA ILE A 304 17.54 -2.99 0.05
C ILE A 304 16.84 -3.98 0.97
N TRP A 305 17.58 -4.93 1.52
CA TRP A 305 17.05 -5.96 2.39
C TRP A 305 18.07 -6.49 3.41
N ALA A 306 17.57 -7.17 4.44
CA ALA A 306 18.36 -7.88 5.45
C ALA A 306 17.60 -9.09 5.98
N GLU A 307 18.28 -9.96 6.75
CA GLU A 307 17.73 -11.19 7.32
C GLU A 307 17.56 -11.06 8.85
N PRO A 308 16.40 -10.57 9.34
CA PRO A 308 16.18 -10.38 10.78
C PRO A 308 16.27 -11.67 11.60
N VAL A 309 15.95 -12.83 11.00
CA VAL A 309 16.12 -14.12 11.69
C VAL A 309 17.58 -14.41 12.03
N ARG A 310 18.52 -13.96 11.17
CA ARG A 310 19.96 -14.23 11.32
C ARG A 310 20.69 -13.19 12.17
N ILE A 311 20.38 -11.90 11.96
CA ILE A 311 21.13 -10.80 12.58
C ILE A 311 20.36 -10.03 13.65
N GLY A 312 19.11 -10.44 13.93
CA GLY A 312 18.18 -9.71 14.79
C GLY A 312 17.46 -8.58 14.04
N PHE A 313 16.22 -8.26 14.49
CA PHE A 313 15.38 -7.27 13.83
C PHE A 313 16.00 -5.86 13.87
N GLU A 314 16.53 -5.43 15.00
CA GLU A 314 17.10 -4.09 15.16
C GLU A 314 18.28 -3.85 14.19
N ASN A 315 19.21 -4.81 14.07
CA ASN A 315 20.31 -4.71 13.14
C ASN A 315 19.85 -4.72 11.68
N ALA A 316 18.85 -5.56 11.36
CA ALA A 316 18.26 -5.64 10.04
C ALA A 316 17.55 -4.32 9.67
N TRP A 317 16.76 -3.76 10.58
CA TRP A 317 16.09 -2.47 10.39
C TRP A 317 17.09 -1.33 10.21
N ASN A 318 18.10 -1.23 11.07
CA ASN A 318 19.13 -0.21 10.97
C ASN A 318 19.87 -0.25 9.64
N HIS A 319 20.22 -1.46 9.16
CA HIS A 319 20.86 -1.64 7.84
C HIS A 319 19.94 -1.14 6.73
N VAL A 320 18.69 -1.63 6.68
CA VAL A 320 17.70 -1.26 5.65
C VAL A 320 17.42 0.25 5.65
N ARG A 321 17.33 0.87 6.83
CA ARG A 321 17.14 2.31 6.97
C ARG A 321 18.34 3.09 6.41
N GLN A 322 19.56 2.71 6.74
CA GLN A 322 20.76 3.39 6.24
C GLN A 322 20.85 3.34 4.71
N GLU A 323 20.55 2.19 4.11
CA GLU A 323 20.56 2.04 2.66
C GLU A 323 19.40 2.80 1.99
N ALA A 324 18.22 2.84 2.62
CA ALA A 324 17.08 3.64 2.16
C ALA A 324 17.40 5.14 2.11
N LEU A 325 18.11 5.65 3.10
CA LEU A 325 18.55 7.06 3.15
C LEU A 325 19.60 7.41 2.10
N LYS A 326 20.34 6.43 1.59
CA LYS A 326 21.34 6.59 0.51
C LYS A 326 20.75 6.33 -0.89
N TYR A 327 19.49 5.98 -0.98
CA TYR A 327 18.87 5.64 -2.27
C TYR A 327 18.97 6.81 -3.25
N PRO A 328 19.38 6.60 -4.52
CA PRO A 328 19.58 7.69 -5.46
C PRO A 328 18.29 8.45 -5.75
N VAL A 329 18.35 9.75 -5.61
CA VAL A 329 17.28 10.66 -6.06
C VAL A 329 17.39 10.92 -7.55
N VAL A 330 16.31 11.32 -8.15
CA VAL A 330 16.25 11.82 -9.53
C VAL A 330 16.40 13.34 -9.47
N PRO A 331 17.55 13.92 -9.90
CA PRO A 331 17.81 15.35 -9.73
C PRO A 331 16.71 16.24 -10.33
N GLU A 332 16.19 15.86 -11.50
CA GLU A 332 15.14 16.62 -12.20
C GLU A 332 13.78 16.58 -11.49
N CYS A 333 13.63 15.73 -10.47
CA CYS A 333 12.41 15.67 -9.67
C CYS A 333 12.44 16.63 -8.46
N ILE A 334 13.62 17.11 -8.03
CA ILE A 334 13.77 17.94 -6.82
C ILE A 334 13.01 19.25 -6.98
N ASP A 335 13.24 19.96 -8.12
CA ASP A 335 12.61 21.25 -8.40
C ASP A 335 11.48 21.13 -9.45
N CYS A 336 10.92 19.94 -9.60
CA CYS A 336 9.87 19.71 -10.58
C CYS A 336 8.57 20.42 -10.16
N PRO A 337 7.94 21.27 -11.01
CA PRO A 337 6.72 21.99 -10.63
C PRO A 337 5.52 21.07 -10.36
N TYR A 338 5.61 19.80 -10.77
CA TYR A 338 4.58 18.77 -10.52
C TYR A 338 4.89 17.88 -9.32
N GLU A 339 6.00 18.13 -8.59
CA GLU A 339 6.46 17.24 -7.50
C GLU A 339 5.39 17.05 -6.43
N SER A 340 4.76 18.14 -6.00
CA SER A 340 3.73 18.16 -4.95
C SER A 340 2.47 17.33 -5.28
N VAL A 341 2.24 17.01 -6.54
CA VAL A 341 1.08 16.24 -7.03
C VAL A 341 1.47 14.95 -7.75
N CYS A 342 2.76 14.68 -7.85
CA CYS A 342 3.28 13.45 -8.44
C CYS A 342 3.26 12.31 -7.41
N THR A 343 2.97 11.08 -7.87
CA THR A 343 3.08 9.87 -7.02
C THR A 343 4.48 9.71 -6.41
N ASN A 344 5.51 10.22 -7.09
CA ASN A 344 6.91 10.29 -6.66
C ASN A 344 7.48 8.97 -6.08
N CYS A 345 6.97 7.81 -6.49
CA CYS A 345 7.39 6.49 -6.00
C CYS A 345 8.75 6.09 -6.57
N ALA A 346 9.76 5.93 -5.72
CA ALA A 346 11.11 5.54 -6.13
C ALA A 346 11.16 4.15 -6.79
N ALA A 347 10.37 3.18 -6.31
CA ALA A 347 10.29 1.86 -6.91
C ALA A 347 9.78 1.93 -8.36
N ILE A 348 8.67 2.63 -8.58
CA ILE A 348 8.11 2.81 -9.93
C ILE A 348 9.11 3.56 -10.83
N LYS A 349 9.74 4.62 -10.33
CA LYS A 349 10.78 5.34 -11.10
C LYS A 349 11.89 4.40 -11.54
N THR A 350 12.40 3.58 -10.63
CA THR A 350 13.49 2.64 -10.92
C THR A 350 13.08 1.58 -11.94
N GLN A 351 11.90 1.01 -11.82
CA GLN A 351 11.41 -0.02 -12.76
C GLN A 351 11.17 0.54 -14.17
N TYR A 352 10.68 1.78 -14.28
CA TYR A 352 10.33 2.37 -15.58
C TYR A 352 11.48 3.13 -16.28
N ALA A 353 12.47 3.58 -15.55
CA ALA A 353 13.54 4.39 -16.12
C ALA A 353 14.96 3.97 -15.71
N GLY A 354 15.06 3.08 -14.72
CA GLY A 354 16.32 2.76 -14.06
C GLY A 354 16.62 3.70 -12.89
N LYS A 355 17.48 3.23 -11.99
CA LYS A 355 17.84 3.90 -10.74
C LYS A 355 18.41 5.30 -10.99
N GLY A 356 17.86 6.30 -10.32
CA GLY A 356 18.29 7.70 -10.44
C GLY A 356 17.93 8.38 -11.77
N ARG A 357 17.06 7.78 -12.59
CA ARG A 357 16.65 8.33 -13.89
C ARG A 357 15.20 8.81 -13.88
N ARG A 358 14.92 9.82 -14.69
CA ARG A 358 13.60 10.42 -14.82
C ARG A 358 12.62 9.52 -15.60
N PRO A 359 11.49 9.11 -15.01
CA PRO A 359 10.49 8.25 -15.64
C PRO A 359 9.50 9.08 -16.47
N LEU A 360 9.80 9.31 -17.73
CA LEU A 360 8.99 10.18 -18.63
C LEU A 360 7.52 9.78 -18.70
N LEU A 361 7.21 8.47 -18.58
CA LEU A 361 5.83 7.98 -18.58
C LEU A 361 5.05 8.54 -17.39
N LEU A 362 5.62 8.47 -16.17
CA LEU A 362 5.01 9.04 -14.97
C LEU A 362 4.86 10.55 -15.03
N CYS A 363 5.86 11.22 -15.59
CA CYS A 363 5.79 12.68 -15.82
C CYS A 363 4.61 13.05 -16.70
N LYS A 364 4.42 12.35 -17.83
CA LYS A 364 3.28 12.57 -18.74
C LYS A 364 1.95 12.28 -18.05
N GLN A 365 1.86 11.20 -17.29
CA GLN A 365 0.66 10.85 -16.53
C GLN A 365 0.30 11.96 -15.53
N THR A 366 1.26 12.44 -14.73
CA THR A 366 1.02 13.52 -13.76
C THR A 366 0.57 14.80 -14.47
N GLN A 367 1.25 15.19 -15.55
CA GLN A 367 0.87 16.37 -16.34
C GLN A 367 -0.56 16.25 -16.87
N PHE A 368 -0.92 15.09 -17.40
CA PHE A 368 -2.26 14.86 -17.93
C PHE A 368 -3.34 14.87 -16.84
N LEU A 369 -3.07 14.28 -15.65
CA LEU A 369 -3.96 14.38 -14.49
C LEU A 369 -4.22 15.83 -14.08
N VAL A 370 -3.18 16.66 -14.03
CA VAL A 370 -3.27 18.09 -13.72
C VAL A 370 -4.11 18.82 -14.77
N GLN A 371 -3.87 18.56 -16.06
CA GLN A 371 -4.62 19.16 -17.17
C GLN A 371 -6.10 18.76 -17.15
N GLN A 372 -6.43 17.59 -16.67
CA GLN A 372 -7.81 17.12 -16.54
C GLN A 372 -8.46 17.54 -15.20
N GLY A 373 -7.73 18.23 -14.34
CA GLY A 373 -8.23 18.62 -13.02
C GLY A 373 -8.51 17.43 -12.09
N VAL A 374 -7.91 16.27 -12.38
CA VAL A 374 -8.03 15.03 -11.59
C VAL A 374 -6.83 14.92 -10.66
N MET A 375 -6.59 15.98 -9.91
CA MET A 375 -5.52 15.88 -8.92
C MET A 375 -6.01 15.13 -7.68
N ARG A 376 -5.27 14.09 -7.31
CA ARG A 376 -5.05 13.86 -5.89
C ARG A 376 -3.88 14.79 -5.51
N ILE A 377 -4.15 15.80 -4.72
CA ILE A 377 -3.13 16.18 -3.75
C ILE A 377 -2.87 14.87 -3.02
N PRO A 378 -1.66 14.30 -3.09
CA PRO A 378 -1.40 13.07 -2.39
C PRO A 378 -1.90 13.31 -0.96
N ASP A 379 -2.88 12.55 -0.52
CA ASP A 379 -3.11 12.38 0.89
C ASP A 379 -1.85 11.66 1.40
N CYS A 380 -0.77 12.42 1.46
CA CYS A 380 0.39 12.14 2.31
C CYS A 380 -0.04 12.34 3.76
N ARG A 381 -1.29 11.99 3.98
CA ARG A 381 -1.94 12.06 5.26
C ARG A 381 -2.14 10.67 5.81
#